data_06732d95c1aee1ca70de816d27cd8726
#
_entry.id   06732d95c1aee1ca70de816d27cd8726
#
_cell.length_a   1.000
_cell.length_b   1.000
_cell.length_c   1.000
_cell.angle_alpha   90.00
_cell.angle_beta   90.00
_cell.angle_gamma   90.00
#
_symmetry.space_group_name_H-M   'P 1'
#
loop_
_entity.id
_entity.type
_entity.pdbx_description
1 polymer ?
#
loop_
_entity_poly.entity_id
_entity_poly.type
_entity_poly.pdbx_seq_one_letter_code
_entity_poly.pdbx_strand_id
1 'polypeptide(L)'
;MNLLTAENLSKSFNSDKILFDNISLGINEGDKIGLIGINGTGKSTLLKILAGEEEADSGKLTKGNAVRIAYLPQNPEFDEGESVISEVIKGKKAKNEFWDTEGEARSLLAKFEIEDVEAKVGTLSGGQKKRAALVRTLLDDAEIIILDEPTNHLDTAMSEWLEDYLKKMKQALLIITHDRYFLDQVTNRIVELTHGKLYSYVGGYLKYLELKAEREEMEIATERKNAALFKKDLAWMMRGARARSTKQKAHIERFEELKNRDKIVVDKEIVVDSVSSRLGKQIIEIENISKAYGDKVLFTDFTYLFRRIDRIGIIGKNGSGKSTLLKTILGEVKPDSGNIIIGQTAKIGYFSQDSGELDPSQTVIESAKDIAEYVQTRDGTISASKMLERFLFEGAMQYTKIEKLSGGERRRLALLHTLISAPNILILDEPTNDLDITTLSILEDYLDGFDGVVITVSHDRYFLDRVANRIFSFEDGQIKIYEGGYSDYLEKAEPQFEEVKTEKKESDAKKDWKANKAPKLKFTYAEQKEFETIDEDIEKLNEAIEKLDAEIAENASRYGKLGELMAEKEKLEEELEYKEERWLYLTELNEKINAGGK
;
A
#
# COMPACT_ATOMS: atom_id res chain seq x y z
N MET A 1 28.71 2.64 -2.79
CA MET A 1 29.49 1.39 -2.97
C MET A 1 28.53 0.25 -3.21
N ASN A 2 28.87 -0.75 -4.07
CA ASN A 2 27.99 -1.93 -4.24
C ASN A 2 28.21 -2.89 -3.07
N LEU A 3 27.12 -3.31 -2.41
CA LEU A 3 27.17 -4.18 -1.23
C LEU A 3 26.83 -5.64 -1.60
N LEU A 4 25.85 -5.83 -2.48
CA LEU A 4 25.36 -7.14 -2.89
C LEU A 4 24.91 -7.10 -4.35
N THR A 5 25.29 -8.10 -5.12
CA THR A 5 24.83 -8.28 -6.50
C THR A 5 24.32 -9.69 -6.70
N ALA A 6 23.09 -9.80 -7.13
CA ALA A 6 22.47 -11.01 -7.64
C ALA A 6 22.47 -10.96 -9.17
N GLU A 7 23.01 -11.99 -9.83
CA GLU A 7 23.12 -12.08 -11.28
C GLU A 7 22.44 -13.34 -11.80
N ASN A 8 21.48 -13.15 -12.70
CA ASN A 8 20.80 -14.23 -13.42
C ASN A 8 20.21 -15.30 -12.49
N LEU A 9 19.61 -14.88 -11.36
CA LEU A 9 19.00 -15.80 -10.42
C LEU A 9 17.72 -16.39 -11.00
N SER A 10 17.57 -17.73 -10.85
CA SER A 10 16.33 -18.43 -11.16
C SER A 10 15.97 -19.33 -9.98
N LYS A 11 14.66 -19.46 -9.71
CA LYS A 11 14.11 -20.30 -8.66
C LYS A 11 12.75 -20.83 -9.04
N SER A 12 12.55 -22.14 -8.79
CA SER A 12 11.27 -22.82 -8.98
C SER A 12 10.83 -23.43 -7.65
N PHE A 13 9.55 -23.43 -7.39
CA PHE A 13 9.01 -24.05 -6.18
C PHE A 13 8.87 -25.56 -6.35
N ASN A 14 8.44 -26.00 -7.55
CA ASN A 14 8.38 -27.40 -8.01
C ASN A 14 8.65 -27.39 -9.52
N SER A 15 8.75 -28.57 -10.17
CA SER A 15 8.95 -28.71 -11.62
C SER A 15 8.00 -27.86 -12.49
N ASP A 16 6.84 -27.48 -11.96
CA ASP A 16 5.75 -26.85 -12.70
C ASP A 16 5.51 -25.37 -12.38
N LYS A 17 6.08 -24.84 -11.27
CA LYS A 17 5.89 -23.42 -10.87
C LYS A 17 7.23 -22.71 -10.77
N ILE A 18 7.58 -21.97 -11.82
CA ILE A 18 8.72 -21.03 -11.81
C ILE A 18 8.31 -19.80 -11.02
N LEU A 19 9.07 -19.43 -9.98
CA LEU A 19 8.86 -18.21 -9.20
C LEU A 19 9.46 -17.01 -9.91
N PHE A 20 10.70 -17.13 -10.33
CA PHE A 20 11.39 -16.14 -11.15
C PHE A 20 12.50 -16.80 -11.98
N ASP A 21 12.80 -16.19 -13.12
CA ASP A 21 13.79 -16.69 -14.06
C ASP A 21 14.69 -15.57 -14.57
N ASN A 22 16.00 -15.79 -14.46
CA ASN A 22 17.05 -14.92 -15.00
C ASN A 22 16.93 -13.46 -14.48
N ILE A 23 16.62 -13.27 -13.19
CA ILE A 23 16.52 -11.95 -12.58
C ILE A 23 17.87 -11.46 -12.05
N SER A 24 18.09 -10.15 -12.11
CA SER A 24 19.31 -9.52 -11.58
C SER A 24 18.96 -8.32 -10.71
N LEU A 25 19.62 -8.20 -9.55
CA LEU A 25 19.40 -7.13 -8.59
C LEU A 25 20.72 -6.71 -7.94
N GLY A 26 21.02 -5.42 -7.96
CA GLY A 26 22.12 -4.84 -7.20
C GLY A 26 21.62 -4.01 -6.03
N ILE A 27 22.26 -4.13 -4.86
CA ILE A 27 22.02 -3.31 -3.66
C ILE A 27 23.27 -2.51 -3.39
N ASN A 28 23.14 -1.19 -3.38
CA ASN A 28 24.21 -0.25 -3.10
C ASN A 28 24.06 0.36 -1.70
N GLU A 29 25.12 0.96 -1.23
CA GLU A 29 25.10 1.74 0.02
C GLU A 29 24.09 2.89 -0.10
N GLY A 30 23.21 3.02 0.91
CA GLY A 30 22.16 4.03 0.95
C GLY A 30 20.91 3.71 0.12
N ASP A 31 20.87 2.57 -0.61
CA ASP A 31 19.66 2.11 -1.27
C ASP A 31 18.59 1.77 -0.22
N LYS A 32 17.37 2.27 -0.42
CA LYS A 32 16.17 1.90 0.33
C LYS A 32 15.15 1.34 -0.64
N ILE A 33 15.16 0.02 -0.77
CA ILE A 33 14.44 -0.71 -1.82
C ILE A 33 13.16 -1.29 -1.26
N GLY A 34 12.01 -0.93 -1.85
CA GLY A 34 10.74 -1.61 -1.66
C GLY A 34 10.57 -2.72 -2.69
N LEU A 35 10.41 -3.97 -2.25
CA LEU A 35 10.11 -5.10 -3.13
C LEU A 35 8.60 -5.38 -3.12
N ILE A 36 7.95 -5.23 -4.26
CA ILE A 36 6.53 -5.39 -4.43
C ILE A 36 6.19 -6.46 -5.47
N GLY A 37 4.96 -6.94 -5.47
CA GLY A 37 4.44 -7.94 -6.41
C GLY A 37 3.28 -8.73 -5.81
N ILE A 38 2.58 -9.49 -6.63
CA ILE A 38 1.44 -10.32 -6.22
C ILE A 38 1.90 -11.40 -5.22
N ASN A 39 1.01 -11.80 -4.31
CA ASN A 39 1.30 -12.88 -3.38
C ASN A 39 1.54 -14.21 -4.11
N GLY A 40 2.54 -14.97 -3.65
CA GLY A 40 2.96 -16.23 -4.28
C GLY A 40 3.90 -16.11 -5.48
N THR A 41 4.39 -14.90 -5.83
CA THR A 41 5.38 -14.69 -6.90
C THR A 41 6.83 -14.99 -6.48
N GLY A 42 7.08 -15.27 -5.20
CA GLY A 42 8.43 -15.61 -4.71
C GLY A 42 9.19 -14.46 -4.06
N LYS A 43 8.52 -13.37 -3.63
CA LYS A 43 9.16 -12.23 -2.95
C LYS A 43 9.96 -12.67 -1.71
N SER A 44 9.33 -13.38 -0.76
CA SER A 44 10.01 -13.85 0.46
C SER A 44 11.10 -14.87 0.16
N THR A 45 10.93 -15.71 -0.88
CA THR A 45 11.98 -16.62 -1.36
C THR A 45 13.19 -15.84 -1.89
N LEU A 46 12.95 -14.76 -2.64
CA LEU A 46 14.04 -13.87 -3.10
C LEU A 46 14.76 -13.24 -1.91
N LEU A 47 14.03 -12.75 -0.88
CA LEU A 47 14.67 -12.21 0.34
C LEU A 47 15.54 -13.26 1.04
N LYS A 48 15.05 -14.50 1.19
CA LYS A 48 15.83 -15.61 1.81
C LYS A 48 17.09 -15.92 1.03
N ILE A 49 17.02 -15.92 -0.31
CA ILE A 49 18.20 -16.14 -1.15
C ILE A 49 19.22 -15.00 -0.97
N LEU A 50 18.74 -13.73 -0.97
CA LEU A 50 19.63 -12.57 -0.75
C LEU A 50 20.21 -12.53 0.65
N ALA A 51 19.47 -13.00 1.68
CA ALA A 51 19.95 -13.17 3.04
C ALA A 51 20.94 -14.33 3.20
N GLY A 52 20.95 -15.27 2.26
CA GLY A 52 21.78 -16.48 2.31
C GLY A 52 21.18 -17.64 3.11
N GLU A 53 19.87 -17.60 3.39
CA GLU A 53 19.13 -18.67 4.09
C GLU A 53 18.62 -19.75 3.12
N GLU A 54 18.52 -19.42 1.83
CA GLU A 54 18.06 -20.35 0.78
C GLU A 54 18.97 -20.26 -0.46
N GLU A 55 19.18 -21.36 -1.15
CA GLU A 55 19.97 -21.40 -2.39
C GLU A 55 19.08 -21.18 -3.62
N ALA A 56 19.58 -20.43 -4.60
CA ALA A 56 18.95 -20.31 -5.92
C ALA A 56 19.20 -21.59 -6.75
N ASP A 57 18.30 -21.91 -7.68
CA ASP A 57 18.48 -23.06 -8.60
C ASP A 57 19.58 -22.77 -9.64
N SER A 58 19.72 -21.50 -10.03
CA SER A 58 20.79 -21.02 -10.92
C SER A 58 21.12 -19.55 -10.66
N GLY A 59 22.24 -19.09 -11.23
CA GLY A 59 22.73 -17.73 -11.07
C GLY A 59 23.81 -17.60 -10.01
N LYS A 60 24.18 -16.37 -9.68
CA LYS A 60 25.27 -16.08 -8.76
C LYS A 60 24.90 -14.94 -7.81
N LEU A 61 25.16 -15.15 -6.51
CA LEU A 61 25.10 -14.11 -5.51
C LEU A 61 26.52 -13.68 -5.12
N THR A 62 26.84 -12.41 -5.29
CA THR A 62 28.16 -11.87 -4.93
C THR A 62 27.97 -10.82 -3.85
N LYS A 63 28.57 -11.05 -2.69
CA LYS A 63 28.53 -10.18 -1.50
C LYS A 63 29.91 -9.59 -1.24
N GLY A 64 29.98 -8.32 -0.89
CA GLY A 64 31.22 -7.66 -0.46
C GLY A 64 31.84 -8.37 0.77
N ASN A 65 33.16 -8.43 0.87
CA ASN A 65 33.88 -9.23 1.88
C ASN A 65 33.55 -8.87 3.33
N ALA A 66 33.13 -7.63 3.63
CA ALA A 66 32.82 -7.15 4.97
C ALA A 66 31.32 -6.92 5.19
N VAL A 67 30.48 -7.22 4.21
CA VAL A 67 29.03 -6.95 4.28
C VAL A 67 28.33 -7.98 5.15
N ARG A 68 27.65 -7.53 6.18
CA ARG A 68 26.74 -8.34 7.01
C ARG A 68 25.32 -8.02 6.64
N ILE A 69 24.45 -9.00 6.73
CA ILE A 69 23.03 -8.90 6.41
C ILE A 69 22.24 -9.27 7.65
N ALA A 70 21.35 -8.39 8.08
CA ALA A 70 20.34 -8.69 9.09
C ALA A 70 19.02 -8.96 8.39
N TYR A 71 18.36 -10.06 8.72
CA TYR A 71 17.12 -10.48 8.09
C TYR A 71 16.02 -10.68 9.13
N LEU A 72 14.87 -10.04 8.90
CA LEU A 72 13.61 -10.27 9.60
C LEU A 72 12.72 -11.15 8.71
N PRO A 73 12.53 -12.43 9.05
CA PRO A 73 11.60 -13.29 8.31
C PRO A 73 10.14 -13.00 8.70
N GLN A 74 9.20 -13.34 7.81
CA GLN A 74 7.76 -13.19 8.05
C GLN A 74 7.30 -13.95 9.32
N ASN A 75 7.88 -15.13 9.58
CA ASN A 75 7.65 -15.93 10.78
C ASN A 75 8.97 -16.14 11.52
N PRO A 76 9.28 -15.30 12.52
CA PRO A 76 10.53 -15.41 13.27
C PRO A 76 10.49 -16.57 14.26
N GLU A 77 11.62 -17.26 14.36
CA GLU A 77 11.84 -18.33 15.33
C GLU A 77 12.58 -17.79 16.56
N PHE A 78 12.19 -18.30 17.74
CA PHE A 78 12.74 -17.95 19.03
C PHE A 78 12.86 -19.19 19.92
N ASP A 79 13.78 -19.15 20.86
CA ASP A 79 13.79 -20.09 21.98
C ASP A 79 12.73 -19.67 23.01
N GLU A 80 11.65 -20.46 23.11
CA GLU A 80 10.53 -20.13 23.99
C GLU A 80 10.87 -20.17 25.49
N GLY A 81 11.99 -20.78 25.86
CA GLY A 81 12.46 -20.89 27.26
C GLY A 81 13.22 -19.68 27.77
N GLU A 82 13.78 -18.90 26.86
CA GLU A 82 14.61 -17.72 27.15
C GLU A 82 13.76 -16.48 27.45
N SER A 83 14.37 -15.48 28.11
CA SER A 83 13.71 -14.17 28.28
C SER A 83 13.76 -13.35 26.99
N VAL A 84 12.79 -12.45 26.83
CA VAL A 84 12.71 -11.57 25.66
C VAL A 84 13.99 -10.79 25.45
N ILE A 85 14.52 -10.19 26.53
CA ILE A 85 15.74 -9.39 26.44
C ILE A 85 16.95 -10.25 26.05
N SER A 86 17.11 -11.45 26.66
CA SER A 86 18.18 -12.39 26.33
C SER A 86 18.17 -12.76 24.86
N GLU A 87 17.01 -13.11 24.33
CA GLU A 87 16.84 -13.54 22.94
C GLU A 87 17.06 -12.40 21.94
N VAL A 88 16.64 -11.17 22.30
CA VAL A 88 16.82 -9.98 21.45
C VAL A 88 18.29 -9.56 21.32
N ILE A 89 19.05 -9.64 22.42
CA ILE A 89 20.49 -9.26 22.42
C ILE A 89 21.43 -10.43 22.06
N LYS A 90 20.90 -11.63 21.89
CA LYS A 90 21.68 -12.85 21.60
C LYS A 90 22.55 -12.68 20.36
N GLY A 91 23.86 -12.89 20.52
CA GLY A 91 24.82 -12.76 19.43
C GLY A 91 25.19 -11.32 19.04
N LYS A 92 24.60 -10.30 19.68
CA LYS A 92 24.94 -8.90 19.40
C LYS A 92 26.25 -8.52 20.07
N LYS A 93 27.12 -7.84 19.32
CA LYS A 93 28.38 -7.29 19.86
C LYS A 93 28.17 -5.80 20.12
N ALA A 94 28.70 -5.30 21.25
CA ALA A 94 28.75 -3.87 21.50
C ALA A 94 29.48 -3.15 20.35
N LYS A 95 28.86 -2.08 19.79
CA LYS A 95 29.44 -1.29 18.68
C LYS A 95 30.76 -0.60 19.13
N ASN A 96 30.91 -0.28 20.41
CA ASN A 96 32.13 0.25 21.05
C ASN A 96 32.09 0.00 22.58
N GLU A 97 33.15 0.33 23.31
CA GLU A 97 33.25 0.16 24.76
C GLU A 97 32.19 0.93 25.59
N PHE A 98 31.55 1.95 25.00
CA PHE A 98 30.54 2.79 25.66
C PHE A 98 29.12 2.44 25.22
N TRP A 99 28.93 1.43 24.37
CA TRP A 99 27.63 1.08 23.80
C TRP A 99 26.87 0.09 24.70
N ASP A 100 25.81 0.55 25.33
CA ASP A 100 24.90 -0.29 26.10
C ASP A 100 23.84 -0.92 25.21
N THR A 101 24.16 -2.09 24.67
CA THR A 101 23.24 -2.87 23.81
C THR A 101 21.96 -3.24 24.54
N GLU A 102 22.04 -3.53 25.83
CA GLU A 102 20.87 -3.89 26.64
C GLU A 102 19.97 -2.69 26.89
N GLY A 103 20.52 -1.52 27.19
CA GLY A 103 19.78 -0.29 27.36
C GLY A 103 19.04 0.14 26.08
N GLU A 104 19.72 0.01 24.92
CA GLU A 104 19.09 0.25 23.62
C GLU A 104 17.96 -0.75 23.33
N ALA A 105 18.20 -2.05 23.59
CA ALA A 105 17.19 -3.08 23.42
C ALA A 105 15.95 -2.82 24.28
N ARG A 106 16.13 -2.47 25.57
CA ARG A 106 15.03 -2.12 26.48
C ARG A 106 14.26 -0.89 25.99
N SER A 107 14.96 0.12 25.49
CA SER A 107 14.32 1.33 24.93
C SER A 107 13.48 1.01 23.69
N LEU A 108 14.01 0.19 22.77
CA LEU A 108 13.29 -0.21 21.57
C LEU A 108 12.10 -1.14 21.91
N LEU A 109 12.27 -2.11 22.79
CA LEU A 109 11.19 -2.99 23.25
C LEU A 109 10.03 -2.19 23.86
N ALA A 110 10.35 -1.18 24.69
CA ALA A 110 9.33 -0.29 25.25
C ALA A 110 8.59 0.51 24.15
N LYS A 111 9.28 0.98 23.10
CA LYS A 111 8.66 1.65 21.95
C LYS A 111 7.68 0.75 21.20
N PHE A 112 7.97 -0.55 21.17
CA PHE A 112 7.09 -1.55 20.56
C PHE A 112 6.13 -2.20 21.59
N GLU A 113 5.83 -1.54 22.71
CA GLU A 113 4.89 -1.97 23.75
C GLU A 113 5.18 -3.38 24.30
N ILE A 114 6.43 -3.71 24.49
CA ILE A 114 6.88 -4.92 25.20
C ILE A 114 7.48 -4.45 26.54
N GLU A 115 6.62 -4.35 27.55
CA GLU A 115 7.00 -3.80 28.86
C GLU A 115 7.76 -4.81 29.71
N ASP A 116 7.28 -6.07 29.73
CA ASP A 116 7.95 -7.15 30.50
C ASP A 116 9.02 -7.83 29.66
N VAL A 117 10.21 -7.26 29.69
CA VAL A 117 11.38 -7.76 28.93
C VAL A 117 12.01 -9.01 29.53
N GLU A 118 11.73 -9.32 30.81
CA GLU A 118 12.19 -10.52 31.48
C GLU A 118 11.21 -11.70 31.31
N ALA A 119 10.02 -11.46 30.78
CA ALA A 119 9.08 -12.52 30.46
C ALA A 119 9.69 -13.54 29.48
N LYS A 120 9.25 -14.79 29.57
CA LYS A 120 9.64 -15.81 28.60
C LYS A 120 9.01 -15.55 27.25
N VAL A 121 9.77 -15.72 26.16
CA VAL A 121 9.27 -15.52 24.79
C VAL A 121 8.03 -16.40 24.51
N GLY A 122 7.95 -17.61 25.08
CA GLY A 122 6.81 -18.48 24.93
C GLY A 122 5.47 -17.89 25.42
N THR A 123 5.49 -16.89 26.33
CA THR A 123 4.28 -16.23 26.85
C THR A 123 3.79 -15.09 25.97
N LEU A 124 4.60 -14.65 24.99
CA LEU A 124 4.25 -13.56 24.08
C LEU A 124 3.21 -14.01 23.04
N SER A 125 2.31 -13.09 22.69
CA SER A 125 1.44 -13.26 21.53
C SER A 125 2.25 -13.27 20.21
N GLY A 126 1.68 -13.79 19.13
CA GLY A 126 2.32 -13.79 17.80
C GLY A 126 2.76 -12.41 17.34
N GLY A 127 1.93 -11.38 17.56
CA GLY A 127 2.28 -10.00 17.24
C GLY A 127 3.44 -9.46 18.10
N GLN A 128 3.48 -9.78 19.40
CA GLN A 128 4.59 -9.41 20.28
C GLN A 128 5.89 -10.11 19.88
N LYS A 129 5.83 -11.39 19.51
CA LYS A 129 6.99 -12.13 18.97
C LYS A 129 7.55 -11.45 17.72
N LYS A 130 6.69 -11.04 16.77
CA LYS A 130 7.14 -10.31 15.57
C LYS A 130 7.78 -8.96 15.89
N ARG A 131 7.20 -8.20 16.82
CA ARG A 131 7.78 -6.93 17.29
C ARG A 131 9.15 -7.13 17.97
N ALA A 132 9.31 -8.15 18.80
CA ALA A 132 10.59 -8.50 19.41
C ALA A 132 11.64 -8.90 18.35
N ALA A 133 11.23 -9.64 17.30
CA ALA A 133 12.11 -9.98 16.19
C ALA A 133 12.55 -8.75 15.38
N LEU A 134 11.63 -7.81 15.15
CA LEU A 134 11.96 -6.53 14.50
C LEU A 134 13.03 -5.79 15.33
N VAL A 135 12.84 -5.66 16.64
CA VAL A 135 13.83 -5.03 17.53
C VAL A 135 15.17 -5.77 17.43
N ARG A 136 15.18 -7.11 17.48
CA ARG A 136 16.38 -7.93 17.30
C ARG A 136 17.11 -7.59 15.99
N THR A 137 16.36 -7.42 14.88
CA THR A 137 16.94 -7.11 13.58
C THR A 137 17.47 -5.68 13.51
N LEU A 138 16.75 -4.69 14.07
CA LEU A 138 17.17 -3.29 14.08
C LEU A 138 18.42 -3.03 14.95
N LEU A 139 18.65 -3.85 15.96
CA LEU A 139 19.85 -3.80 16.79
C LEU A 139 21.10 -4.37 16.12
N ASP A 140 20.94 -5.01 14.95
CA ASP A 140 22.09 -5.60 14.26
C ASP A 140 22.98 -4.53 13.63
N ASP A 141 24.29 -4.71 13.80
CA ASP A 141 25.28 -3.86 13.15
C ASP A 141 25.61 -4.41 11.76
N ALA A 142 24.60 -4.40 10.88
CA ALA A 142 24.65 -4.91 9.51
C ALA A 142 24.68 -3.75 8.49
N GLU A 143 25.34 -3.97 7.37
CA GLU A 143 25.39 -3.01 6.25
C GLU A 143 24.12 -3.07 5.38
N ILE A 144 23.42 -4.24 5.39
CA ILE A 144 22.14 -4.45 4.70
C ILE A 144 21.12 -4.98 5.70
N ILE A 145 19.95 -4.35 5.75
CA ILE A 145 18.82 -4.80 6.55
C ILE A 145 17.71 -5.25 5.58
N ILE A 146 17.26 -6.48 5.77
CA ILE A 146 16.18 -7.09 4.98
C ILE A 146 14.98 -7.30 5.90
N LEU A 147 13.83 -6.73 5.55
CA LEU A 147 12.61 -6.80 6.36
C LEU A 147 11.47 -7.40 5.54
N ASP A 148 10.90 -8.52 6.00
CA ASP A 148 9.74 -9.17 5.38
C ASP A 148 8.47 -8.86 6.19
N GLU A 149 7.62 -7.97 5.69
CA GLU A 149 6.36 -7.48 6.29
C GLU A 149 6.53 -6.94 7.73
N PRO A 150 7.42 -5.96 7.97
CA PRO A 150 7.67 -5.43 9.32
C PRO A 150 6.52 -4.60 9.87
N THR A 151 5.65 -4.06 9.02
CA THR A 151 4.50 -3.22 9.40
C THR A 151 3.30 -4.03 9.90
N ASN A 152 3.25 -5.33 9.60
CA ASN A 152 2.19 -6.21 10.09
C ASN A 152 2.19 -6.27 11.62
N HIS A 153 1.02 -6.09 12.24
CA HIS A 153 0.81 -6.05 13.70
C HIS A 153 1.38 -4.82 14.41
N LEU A 154 1.83 -3.80 13.68
CA LEU A 154 2.12 -2.48 14.23
C LEU A 154 0.85 -1.62 14.17
N ASP A 155 0.65 -0.80 15.19
CA ASP A 155 -0.33 0.27 15.09
C ASP A 155 0.26 1.50 14.39
N THR A 156 -0.55 2.50 14.14
CA THR A 156 -0.15 3.69 13.39
C THR A 156 1.04 4.41 14.03
N ALA A 157 1.05 4.56 15.37
CA ALA A 157 2.13 5.25 16.08
C ALA A 157 3.47 4.50 16.00
N MET A 158 3.43 3.16 16.11
CA MET A 158 4.62 2.33 15.93
C MET A 158 5.13 2.37 14.50
N SER A 159 4.22 2.35 13.50
CA SER A 159 4.58 2.45 12.09
C SER A 159 5.24 3.80 11.78
N GLU A 160 4.70 4.92 12.26
CA GLU A 160 5.31 6.26 12.13
C GLU A 160 6.69 6.34 12.75
N TRP A 161 6.86 5.78 13.96
CA TRP A 161 8.16 5.73 14.59
C TRP A 161 9.16 4.91 13.77
N LEU A 162 8.73 3.75 13.23
CA LEU A 162 9.58 2.90 12.40
C LEU A 162 9.96 3.59 11.09
N GLU A 163 9.03 4.29 10.45
CA GLU A 163 9.30 5.12 9.25
C GLU A 163 10.42 6.12 9.53
N ASP A 164 10.28 6.90 10.59
CA ASP A 164 11.25 7.93 10.98
C ASP A 164 12.61 7.33 11.32
N TYR A 165 12.63 6.17 11.97
CA TYR A 165 13.85 5.46 12.31
C TYR A 165 14.58 4.99 11.04
N LEU A 166 13.87 4.31 10.13
CA LEU A 166 14.43 3.77 8.89
C LEU A 166 14.84 4.90 7.91
N LYS A 167 14.13 6.03 7.87
CA LYS A 167 14.55 7.21 7.09
C LYS A 167 15.93 7.74 7.50
N LYS A 168 16.21 7.74 8.80
CA LYS A 168 17.46 8.26 9.36
C LYS A 168 18.64 7.29 9.27
N MET A 169 18.36 6.00 9.03
CA MET A 169 19.39 4.97 8.90
C MET A 169 20.24 5.16 7.65
N LYS A 170 21.54 4.87 7.78
CA LYS A 170 22.50 4.93 6.66
C LYS A 170 22.67 3.59 5.94
N GLN A 171 22.30 2.49 6.60
CA GLN A 171 22.38 1.15 6.06
C GLN A 171 21.48 1.01 4.82
N ALA A 172 21.85 0.10 3.93
CA ALA A 172 20.97 -0.29 2.83
C ALA A 172 19.77 -1.08 3.39
N LEU A 173 18.60 -0.80 2.87
CA LEU A 173 17.35 -1.41 3.26
C LEU A 173 16.71 -2.13 2.06
N LEU A 174 16.27 -3.36 2.28
CA LEU A 174 15.38 -4.07 1.37
C LEU A 174 14.14 -4.51 2.15
N ILE A 175 12.97 -4.03 1.76
CA ILE A 175 11.74 -4.24 2.50
C ILE A 175 10.62 -4.79 1.60
N ILE A 176 9.89 -5.78 2.10
CA ILE A 176 8.58 -6.15 1.59
C ILE A 176 7.54 -5.58 2.56
N THR A 177 6.61 -4.80 2.06
CA THR A 177 5.42 -4.38 2.80
C THR A 177 4.28 -4.06 1.85
N HIS A 178 3.07 -4.20 2.32
CA HIS A 178 1.85 -3.83 1.61
C HIS A 178 1.36 -2.43 2.01
N ASP A 179 2.01 -1.80 3.01
CA ASP A 179 1.76 -0.43 3.40
C ASP A 179 2.36 0.54 2.37
N ARG A 180 1.50 1.09 1.54
CA ARG A 180 1.87 2.00 0.43
C ARG A 180 2.43 3.33 0.92
N TYR A 181 1.89 3.84 2.03
CA TYR A 181 2.37 5.07 2.64
C TYR A 181 3.79 4.88 3.18
N PHE A 182 4.02 3.78 3.87
CA PHE A 182 5.35 3.40 4.35
C PHE A 182 6.37 3.28 3.21
N LEU A 183 5.99 2.62 2.11
CA LEU A 183 6.83 2.52 0.92
C LEU A 183 7.18 3.89 0.35
N ASP A 184 6.20 4.79 0.22
CA ASP A 184 6.43 6.13 -0.34
C ASP A 184 7.35 6.97 0.54
N GLN A 185 7.21 6.86 1.86
CA GLN A 185 7.99 7.63 2.83
C GLN A 185 9.41 7.11 3.05
N VAL A 186 9.64 5.81 2.99
CA VAL A 186 10.90 5.19 3.39
C VAL A 186 11.77 4.85 2.19
N THR A 187 11.19 4.47 1.04
CA THR A 187 11.97 3.94 -0.08
C THR A 187 12.40 5.03 -1.07
N ASN A 188 13.57 4.83 -1.67
CA ASN A 188 14.08 5.65 -2.78
C ASN A 188 14.10 4.88 -4.11
N ARG A 189 13.76 3.59 -4.08
CA ARG A 189 13.69 2.71 -5.24
C ARG A 189 12.66 1.62 -4.99
N ILE A 190 11.78 1.40 -5.96
CA ILE A 190 10.82 0.30 -5.94
C ILE A 190 11.28 -0.76 -6.94
N VAL A 191 11.18 -2.01 -6.54
CA VAL A 191 11.47 -3.19 -7.36
C VAL A 191 10.23 -4.06 -7.42
N GLU A 192 9.69 -4.26 -8.62
CA GLU A 192 8.48 -5.05 -8.85
C GLU A 192 8.85 -6.44 -9.39
N LEU A 193 8.39 -7.48 -8.70
CA LEU A 193 8.48 -8.87 -9.15
C LEU A 193 7.13 -9.31 -9.73
N THR A 194 7.06 -9.40 -11.07
CA THR A 194 5.84 -9.78 -11.79
C THR A 194 6.17 -10.70 -12.95
N HIS A 195 5.32 -11.74 -13.17
CA HIS A 195 5.50 -12.75 -14.23
C HIS A 195 6.92 -13.35 -14.32
N GLY A 196 7.55 -13.55 -13.15
CA GLY A 196 8.91 -14.10 -13.07
C GLY A 196 10.03 -13.13 -13.45
N LYS A 197 9.72 -11.87 -13.76
CA LYS A 197 10.65 -10.80 -14.13
C LYS A 197 10.75 -9.74 -13.04
N LEU A 198 11.87 -9.03 -13.01
CA LEU A 198 12.14 -7.96 -12.07
C LEU A 198 12.24 -6.61 -12.80
N TYR A 199 11.44 -5.65 -12.38
CA TYR A 199 11.47 -4.27 -12.88
C TYR A 199 11.89 -3.32 -11.76
N SER A 200 12.77 -2.38 -12.07
CA SER A 200 13.29 -1.43 -11.08
C SER A 200 12.93 0.00 -11.45
N TYR A 201 12.36 0.73 -10.49
CA TYR A 201 11.91 2.10 -10.64
C TYR A 201 12.58 2.98 -9.60
N VAL A 202 13.11 4.11 -10.00
CA VAL A 202 13.74 5.08 -9.10
C VAL A 202 12.66 6.03 -8.58
N GLY A 203 12.53 6.12 -7.26
CA GLY A 203 11.54 6.94 -6.57
C GLY A 203 10.74 6.16 -5.54
N GLY A 204 9.81 6.85 -4.84
CA GLY A 204 8.85 6.27 -3.91
C GLY A 204 7.67 5.59 -4.63
N TYR A 205 6.66 5.21 -3.85
CA TYR A 205 5.53 4.43 -4.35
C TYR A 205 4.68 5.21 -5.38
N LEU A 206 4.45 6.50 -5.18
CA LEU A 206 3.69 7.33 -6.13
C LEU A 206 4.40 7.40 -7.49
N LYS A 207 5.71 7.65 -7.48
CA LYS A 207 6.49 7.70 -8.72
C LYS A 207 6.56 6.35 -9.44
N TYR A 208 6.58 5.26 -8.68
CA TYR A 208 6.46 3.91 -9.24
C TYR A 208 5.16 3.73 -10.03
N LEU A 209 4.00 4.18 -9.50
CA LEU A 209 2.71 4.06 -10.20
C LEU A 209 2.72 4.75 -11.55
N GLU A 210 3.26 5.98 -11.63
CA GLU A 210 3.40 6.72 -12.88
C GLU A 210 4.26 5.96 -13.90
N LEU A 211 5.48 5.57 -13.48
CA LEU A 211 6.42 4.87 -14.35
C LEU A 211 5.92 3.48 -14.76
N LYS A 212 5.15 2.81 -13.90
CA LYS A 212 4.50 1.55 -14.23
C LYS A 212 3.44 1.75 -15.33
N ALA A 213 2.57 2.74 -15.18
CA ALA A 213 1.54 3.06 -16.17
C ALA A 213 2.18 3.38 -17.54
N GLU A 214 3.22 4.21 -17.58
CA GLU A 214 3.98 4.49 -18.81
C GLU A 214 4.56 3.23 -19.44
N ARG A 215 5.17 2.35 -18.64
CA ARG A 215 5.71 1.07 -19.13
C ARG A 215 4.61 0.20 -19.74
N GLU A 216 3.50 0.02 -19.04
CA GLU A 216 2.38 -0.82 -19.48
C GLU A 216 1.76 -0.28 -20.77
N GLU A 217 1.61 1.03 -20.92
CA GLU A 217 1.15 1.66 -22.17
C GLU A 217 2.12 1.39 -23.33
N MET A 218 3.43 1.50 -23.09
CA MET A 218 4.45 1.19 -24.11
C MET A 218 4.45 -0.30 -24.49
N GLU A 219 4.26 -1.20 -23.51
CA GLU A 219 4.17 -2.64 -23.73
C GLU A 219 2.92 -2.99 -24.54
N ILE A 220 1.75 -2.40 -24.22
CA ILE A 220 0.50 -2.57 -24.97
C ILE A 220 0.66 -2.06 -26.41
N ALA A 221 1.23 -0.89 -26.61
CA ALA A 221 1.48 -0.34 -27.94
C ALA A 221 2.41 -1.23 -28.78
N THR A 222 3.47 -1.74 -28.14
CA THR A 222 4.43 -2.67 -28.75
C THR A 222 3.76 -3.99 -29.13
N GLU A 223 2.91 -4.55 -28.22
CA GLU A 223 2.19 -5.80 -28.49
C GLU A 223 1.17 -5.64 -29.63
N ARG A 224 0.42 -4.52 -29.66
CA ARG A 224 -0.47 -4.20 -30.78
C ARG A 224 0.29 -4.15 -32.13
N LYS A 225 1.47 -3.50 -32.14
CA LYS A 225 2.34 -3.43 -33.32
C LYS A 225 2.84 -4.82 -33.74
N ASN A 226 3.29 -5.62 -32.79
CA ASN A 226 3.78 -6.97 -33.02
C ASN A 226 2.68 -7.93 -33.50
N ALA A 227 1.47 -7.83 -32.91
CA ALA A 227 0.30 -8.60 -33.35
C ALA A 227 -0.11 -8.24 -34.79
N ALA A 228 -0.06 -6.96 -35.15
CA ALA A 228 -0.33 -6.51 -36.51
C ALA A 228 0.72 -7.04 -37.51
N LEU A 229 2.02 -7.02 -37.12
CA LEU A 229 3.11 -7.59 -37.93
C LEU A 229 2.95 -9.11 -38.10
N PHE A 230 2.68 -9.81 -36.99
CA PHE A 230 2.45 -11.26 -37.00
C PHE A 230 1.27 -11.63 -37.92
N LYS A 231 0.15 -10.89 -37.84
CA LYS A 231 -1.01 -11.10 -38.70
C LYS A 231 -0.69 -10.87 -40.18
N LYS A 232 0.15 -9.88 -40.50
CA LYS A 232 0.62 -9.58 -41.84
C LYS A 232 1.56 -10.69 -42.36
N ASP A 233 2.51 -11.12 -41.55
CA ASP A 233 3.46 -12.15 -41.92
C ASP A 233 2.80 -13.55 -42.02
N LEU A 234 1.80 -13.84 -41.16
CA LEU A 234 0.97 -15.03 -41.26
C LEU A 234 0.17 -15.06 -42.57
N ALA A 235 -0.47 -13.95 -42.94
CA ALA A 235 -1.20 -13.85 -44.21
C ALA A 235 -0.26 -14.01 -45.43
N TRP A 236 0.98 -13.55 -45.34
CA TRP A 236 2.00 -13.76 -46.37
C TRP A 236 2.43 -15.22 -46.43
N MET A 237 2.66 -15.89 -45.32
CA MET A 237 2.98 -17.33 -45.24
C MET A 237 1.86 -18.20 -45.84
N MET A 238 0.59 -17.90 -45.52
CA MET A 238 -0.57 -18.65 -46.05
C MET A 238 -0.74 -18.55 -47.57
N ARG A 239 -0.22 -17.49 -48.22
CA ARG A 239 -0.23 -17.33 -49.68
C ARG A 239 0.81 -18.20 -50.42
N GLY A 240 1.48 -19.10 -49.73
CA GLY A 240 2.40 -20.07 -50.35
C GLY A 240 3.75 -19.48 -50.72
N ALA A 241 4.34 -18.67 -49.86
CA ALA A 241 5.67 -18.11 -50.03
C ALA A 241 6.73 -19.19 -50.24
N ARG A 242 7.27 -19.29 -51.46
CA ARG A 242 8.35 -20.23 -51.80
C ARG A 242 9.70 -19.63 -51.35
N ALA A 243 10.37 -20.26 -50.39
CA ALA A 243 11.63 -19.80 -49.82
C ALA A 243 12.80 -19.95 -50.82
N ARG A 244 12.95 -19.02 -51.79
CA ARG A 244 14.04 -19.03 -52.77
C ARG A 244 14.97 -17.81 -52.74
N SER A 245 14.76 -16.84 -51.86
CA SER A 245 15.61 -15.65 -51.72
C SER A 245 15.99 -15.33 -50.30
N THR A 246 17.12 -14.65 -50.09
CA THR A 246 17.63 -14.21 -48.77
C THR A 246 16.62 -13.34 -48.01
N LYS A 247 15.85 -12.49 -48.72
CA LYS A 247 14.79 -11.67 -48.14
C LYS A 247 13.60 -12.50 -47.61
N GLN A 248 13.32 -13.64 -48.24
CA GLN A 248 12.26 -14.55 -47.78
C GLN A 248 12.70 -15.34 -46.55
N LYS A 249 13.97 -15.68 -46.43
CA LYS A 249 14.53 -16.34 -45.24
C LYS A 249 14.46 -15.44 -44.03
N ALA A 250 14.86 -14.18 -44.12
CA ALA A 250 14.73 -13.20 -43.06
C ALA A 250 13.26 -12.93 -42.61
N HIS A 251 12.30 -13.04 -43.55
CA HIS A 251 10.87 -12.94 -43.24
C HIS A 251 10.35 -14.15 -42.45
N ILE A 252 10.84 -15.37 -42.81
CA ILE A 252 10.48 -16.60 -42.09
C ILE A 252 11.10 -16.57 -40.69
N GLU A 253 12.37 -16.21 -40.55
CA GLU A 253 13.05 -16.08 -39.27
C GLU A 253 12.32 -15.10 -38.36
N ARG A 254 11.95 -13.91 -38.85
CA ARG A 254 11.17 -12.93 -38.08
C ARG A 254 9.78 -13.45 -37.69
N PHE A 255 9.11 -14.20 -38.57
CA PHE A 255 7.81 -14.81 -38.24
C PHE A 255 7.96 -15.87 -37.15
N GLU A 256 8.99 -16.68 -37.18
CA GLU A 256 9.30 -17.67 -36.13
C GLU A 256 9.63 -16.99 -34.79
N GLU A 257 10.42 -15.92 -34.81
CA GLU A 257 10.69 -15.09 -33.63
C GLU A 257 9.39 -14.52 -33.05
N LEU A 258 8.54 -13.91 -33.89
CA LEU A 258 7.24 -13.35 -33.47
C LEU A 258 6.27 -14.45 -33.01
N LYS A 259 6.36 -15.66 -33.52
CA LYS A 259 5.52 -16.80 -33.10
C LYS A 259 5.95 -17.38 -31.75
N ASN A 260 7.27 -17.50 -31.56
CA ASN A 260 7.87 -18.14 -30.40
C ASN A 260 8.12 -17.15 -29.22
N ARG A 261 7.86 -15.86 -29.42
CA ARG A 261 8.02 -14.86 -28.37
C ARG A 261 7.02 -15.10 -27.24
N ASP A 262 7.43 -14.80 -26.03
CA ASP A 262 6.52 -14.68 -24.90
C ASP A 262 5.51 -13.57 -25.18
N LYS A 263 4.23 -13.88 -25.13
CA LYS A 263 3.18 -12.87 -25.24
C LYS A 263 3.17 -12.07 -23.96
N ILE A 264 3.17 -10.75 -24.08
CA ILE A 264 2.99 -9.87 -22.95
C ILE A 264 1.59 -10.12 -22.40
N VAL A 265 1.51 -10.56 -21.16
CA VAL A 265 0.24 -10.65 -20.43
C VAL A 265 -0.06 -9.24 -19.96
N VAL A 266 -1.00 -8.58 -20.61
CA VAL A 266 -1.49 -7.27 -20.17
C VAL A 266 -2.48 -7.53 -19.06
N ASP A 267 -2.17 -7.06 -17.87
CA ASP A 267 -3.13 -7.03 -16.77
C ASP A 267 -4.30 -6.14 -17.21
N LYS A 268 -5.47 -6.74 -17.39
CA LYS A 268 -6.65 -5.97 -17.76
C LYS A 268 -7.09 -5.14 -16.55
N GLU A 269 -7.33 -3.86 -16.74
CA GLU A 269 -8.05 -3.07 -15.75
C GLU A 269 -9.36 -3.78 -15.40
N ILE A 270 -9.45 -4.21 -14.16
CA ILE A 270 -10.58 -4.97 -13.68
C ILE A 270 -11.51 -4.01 -12.95
N VAL A 271 -12.45 -3.43 -13.67
CA VAL A 271 -13.54 -2.66 -13.05
C VAL A 271 -14.47 -3.67 -12.37
N VAL A 272 -14.55 -3.64 -11.06
CA VAL A 272 -15.45 -4.48 -10.27
C VAL A 272 -16.64 -3.64 -9.84
N ASP A 273 -17.71 -3.66 -10.63
CA ASP A 273 -18.98 -3.09 -10.22
C ASP A 273 -19.67 -3.99 -9.20
N SER A 274 -20.11 -3.40 -8.10
CA SER A 274 -20.85 -4.09 -7.05
C SER A 274 -22.36 -3.78 -7.14
N VAL A 275 -23.19 -4.75 -6.80
CA VAL A 275 -24.61 -4.52 -6.52
C VAL A 275 -24.88 -4.92 -5.10
N SER A 276 -25.26 -3.94 -4.28
CA SER A 276 -25.78 -4.21 -2.95
C SER A 276 -27.26 -4.55 -3.02
N SER A 277 -27.72 -5.46 -2.16
CA SER A 277 -29.16 -5.71 -1.97
C SER A 277 -29.83 -4.47 -1.37
N ARG A 278 -31.14 -4.30 -1.64
CA ARG A 278 -31.90 -3.12 -1.20
C ARG A 278 -31.83 -2.93 0.33
N LEU A 279 -31.26 -1.83 0.79
CA LEU A 279 -31.17 -1.46 2.19
C LEU A 279 -32.45 -0.71 2.65
N GLY A 280 -33.04 -1.10 3.75
CA GLY A 280 -34.20 -0.45 4.36
C GLY A 280 -33.85 0.91 5.00
N LYS A 281 -34.83 1.53 5.68
CA LYS A 281 -34.61 2.78 6.41
C LYS A 281 -33.84 2.56 7.74
N GLN A 282 -34.11 1.47 8.44
CA GLN A 282 -33.41 1.07 9.65
C GLN A 282 -32.24 0.15 9.25
N ILE A 283 -31.03 0.54 9.60
CA ILE A 283 -29.78 -0.14 9.20
C ILE A 283 -29.15 -0.78 10.42
N ILE A 284 -28.41 0.00 11.19
CA ILE A 284 -27.85 -0.36 12.49
C ILE A 284 -28.02 0.87 13.38
N GLU A 285 -28.58 0.68 14.58
CA GLU A 285 -28.72 1.69 15.61
C GLU A 285 -27.98 1.21 16.85
N ILE A 286 -27.05 1.99 17.33
CA ILE A 286 -26.27 1.74 18.54
C ILE A 286 -26.70 2.75 19.58
N GLU A 287 -27.16 2.29 20.74
CA GLU A 287 -27.67 3.11 21.82
C GLU A 287 -26.88 2.86 23.11
N ASN A 288 -26.06 3.82 23.52
CA ASN A 288 -25.34 3.89 24.79
C ASN A 288 -24.62 2.59 25.18
N ILE A 289 -23.95 1.95 24.20
CA ILE A 289 -23.23 0.70 24.47
C ILE A 289 -21.93 0.97 25.23
N SER A 290 -21.62 0.09 26.17
CA SER A 290 -20.36 0.07 26.89
C SER A 290 -19.83 -1.36 26.96
N LYS A 291 -18.49 -1.50 26.99
CA LYS A 291 -17.82 -2.79 27.12
C LYS A 291 -16.51 -2.69 27.88
N ALA A 292 -16.33 -3.61 28.84
CA ALA A 292 -15.10 -3.76 29.59
C ALA A 292 -14.74 -5.25 29.72
N TYR A 293 -13.46 -5.55 29.94
CA TYR A 293 -12.96 -6.87 30.32
C TYR A 293 -12.12 -6.73 31.60
N GLY A 294 -12.67 -7.23 32.71
CA GLY A 294 -12.07 -7.01 34.02
C GLY A 294 -11.97 -5.51 34.33
N ASP A 295 -10.79 -5.04 34.67
CA ASP A 295 -10.54 -3.63 34.97
C ASP A 295 -10.30 -2.76 33.72
N LYS A 296 -10.18 -3.38 32.55
CA LYS A 296 -9.91 -2.66 31.29
C LYS A 296 -11.21 -2.26 30.61
N VAL A 297 -11.51 -0.97 30.65
CA VAL A 297 -12.62 -0.37 29.89
C VAL A 297 -12.18 -0.21 28.43
N LEU A 298 -12.98 -0.75 27.48
CA LEU A 298 -12.70 -0.63 26.05
C LEU A 298 -13.41 0.59 25.45
N PHE A 299 -14.69 0.73 25.74
CA PHE A 299 -15.48 1.91 25.34
C PHE A 299 -16.69 2.07 26.27
N THR A 300 -17.12 3.32 26.43
CA THR A 300 -18.27 3.70 27.28
C THR A 300 -19.22 4.59 26.51
N ASP A 301 -20.52 4.37 26.75
CA ASP A 301 -21.63 5.24 26.35
C ASP A 301 -21.64 5.64 24.86
N PHE A 302 -21.25 4.69 23.99
CA PHE A 302 -21.17 4.94 22.55
C PHE A 302 -22.56 4.83 21.92
N THR A 303 -22.96 5.89 21.21
CA THR A 303 -24.23 5.98 20.48
C THR A 303 -23.98 6.40 19.04
N TYR A 304 -24.54 5.66 18.07
CA TYR A 304 -24.43 5.99 16.66
C TYR A 304 -25.58 5.42 15.84
N LEU A 305 -26.08 6.22 14.90
CA LEU A 305 -27.08 5.83 13.93
C LEU A 305 -26.47 5.75 12.53
N PHE A 306 -26.35 4.54 11.99
CA PHE A 306 -25.77 4.32 10.66
C PHE A 306 -26.68 4.82 9.56
N ARG A 307 -26.09 5.56 8.62
CA ARG A 307 -26.73 6.05 7.40
C ARG A 307 -26.35 5.18 6.22
N ARG A 308 -27.17 5.19 5.18
CA ARG A 308 -27.03 4.32 4.01
C ARG A 308 -25.68 4.44 3.28
N ILE A 309 -25.04 5.60 3.33
CA ILE A 309 -23.78 5.88 2.65
C ILE A 309 -22.58 5.99 3.60
N ASP A 310 -22.75 5.54 4.86
CA ASP A 310 -21.67 5.62 5.83
C ASP A 310 -20.53 4.67 5.45
N ARG A 311 -19.34 5.23 5.41
CA ARG A 311 -18.07 4.55 5.20
C ARG A 311 -17.16 4.88 6.34
N ILE A 312 -17.10 3.99 7.32
CA ILE A 312 -16.49 4.25 8.61
C ILE A 312 -15.15 3.54 8.70
N GLY A 313 -14.08 4.32 8.88
CA GLY A 313 -12.76 3.83 9.27
C GLY A 313 -12.62 3.80 10.79
N ILE A 314 -12.18 2.70 11.35
CA ILE A 314 -11.96 2.55 12.79
C ILE A 314 -10.45 2.49 13.05
N ILE A 315 -9.95 3.42 13.87
CA ILE A 315 -8.54 3.52 14.22
C ILE A 315 -8.34 3.50 15.74
N GLY A 316 -7.12 3.24 16.18
CA GLY A 316 -6.74 3.25 17.60
C GLY A 316 -5.65 2.22 17.90
N LYS A 317 -5.07 2.30 19.07
CA LYS A 317 -4.00 1.42 19.54
C LYS A 317 -4.39 -0.06 19.50
N ASN A 318 -3.41 -0.93 19.45
CA ASN A 318 -3.64 -2.37 19.55
C ASN A 318 -4.27 -2.71 20.91
N GLY A 319 -5.30 -3.57 20.90
CA GLY A 319 -6.05 -3.93 22.11
C GLY A 319 -6.93 -2.82 22.70
N SER A 320 -7.24 -1.73 21.95
CA SER A 320 -8.18 -0.68 22.38
C SER A 320 -9.65 -1.11 22.32
N GLY A 321 -9.98 -2.20 21.63
CA GLY A 321 -11.34 -2.72 21.54
C GLY A 321 -11.97 -2.64 20.15
N LYS A 322 -11.20 -2.32 19.10
CA LYS A 322 -11.68 -2.22 17.70
C LYS A 322 -12.45 -3.45 17.25
N SER A 323 -11.81 -4.61 17.25
CA SER A 323 -12.46 -5.89 16.87
C SER A 323 -13.57 -6.30 17.84
N THR A 324 -13.49 -5.87 19.13
CA THR A 324 -14.59 -6.10 20.09
C THR A 324 -15.83 -5.29 19.70
N LEU A 325 -15.68 -4.06 19.25
CA LEU A 325 -16.79 -3.25 18.73
C LEU A 325 -17.44 -3.93 17.52
N LEU A 326 -16.64 -4.41 16.55
CA LEU A 326 -17.16 -5.15 15.39
C LEU A 326 -17.93 -6.40 15.81
N LYS A 327 -17.37 -7.22 16.71
CA LYS A 327 -18.03 -8.43 17.25
C LYS A 327 -19.29 -8.09 18.03
N THR A 328 -19.34 -6.94 18.69
CA THR A 328 -20.54 -6.46 19.39
C THR A 328 -21.62 -6.06 18.39
N ILE A 329 -21.28 -5.40 17.29
CA ILE A 329 -22.20 -5.06 16.20
C ILE A 329 -22.72 -6.34 15.52
N LEU A 330 -21.88 -7.36 15.35
CA LEU A 330 -22.27 -8.67 14.81
C LEU A 330 -23.16 -9.49 15.76
N GLY A 331 -23.25 -9.10 17.04
CA GLY A 331 -24.00 -9.84 18.08
C GLY A 331 -23.24 -11.04 18.65
N GLU A 332 -21.98 -11.23 18.29
CA GLU A 332 -21.11 -12.30 18.82
C GLU A 332 -20.70 -12.03 20.28
N VAL A 333 -20.52 -10.75 20.61
CA VAL A 333 -20.20 -10.28 21.96
C VAL A 333 -21.34 -9.38 22.46
N LYS A 334 -21.88 -9.69 23.65
CA LYS A 334 -22.90 -8.83 24.26
C LYS A 334 -22.26 -7.59 24.90
N PRO A 335 -22.82 -6.39 24.68
CA PRO A 335 -22.42 -5.20 25.43
C PRO A 335 -22.76 -5.36 26.92
N ASP A 336 -22.05 -4.67 27.79
CA ASP A 336 -22.33 -4.67 29.24
C ASP A 336 -23.48 -3.74 29.58
N SER A 337 -23.69 -2.68 28.78
CA SER A 337 -24.85 -1.79 28.83
C SER A 337 -25.23 -1.32 27.41
N GLY A 338 -26.45 -0.79 27.28
CA GLY A 338 -26.97 -0.30 26.01
C GLY A 338 -27.56 -1.41 25.13
N ASN A 339 -27.93 -1.04 23.90
CA ASN A 339 -28.58 -1.94 22.95
C ASN A 339 -28.10 -1.69 21.52
N ILE A 340 -28.15 -2.73 20.68
CA ILE A 340 -27.89 -2.64 19.23
C ILE A 340 -29.10 -3.19 18.49
N ILE A 341 -29.65 -2.41 17.57
CA ILE A 341 -30.79 -2.78 16.75
C ILE A 341 -30.31 -2.90 15.30
N ILE A 342 -30.45 -4.07 14.73
CA ILE A 342 -30.11 -4.34 13.34
C ILE A 342 -31.39 -4.44 12.53
N GLY A 343 -31.48 -3.69 11.44
CA GLY A 343 -32.64 -3.68 10.54
C GLY A 343 -32.88 -5.05 9.88
N GLN A 344 -34.15 -5.43 9.68
CA GLN A 344 -34.53 -6.74 9.11
C GLN A 344 -34.01 -6.97 7.68
N THR A 345 -33.70 -5.91 6.94
CA THR A 345 -33.15 -5.98 5.58
C THR A 345 -31.61 -5.95 5.54
N ALA A 346 -30.98 -5.83 6.71
CA ALA A 346 -29.53 -5.81 6.80
C ALA A 346 -28.95 -7.19 6.48
N LYS A 347 -28.07 -7.25 5.49
CA LYS A 347 -27.31 -8.42 5.12
C LYS A 347 -25.84 -8.11 5.32
N ILE A 348 -25.29 -8.58 6.42
CA ILE A 348 -23.91 -8.25 6.83
C ILE A 348 -22.96 -9.26 6.19
N GLY A 349 -21.96 -8.75 5.45
CA GLY A 349 -20.78 -9.51 5.06
C GLY A 349 -19.63 -9.15 6.01
N TYR A 350 -19.09 -10.13 6.68
CA TYR A 350 -17.98 -9.96 7.61
C TYR A 350 -16.71 -10.62 7.09
N PHE A 351 -15.67 -9.83 6.92
CA PHE A 351 -14.34 -10.32 6.63
C PHE A 351 -13.48 -10.17 7.90
N SER A 352 -13.22 -11.30 8.55
CA SER A 352 -12.48 -11.35 9.82
C SER A 352 -10.98 -11.33 9.61
N GLN A 353 -10.25 -11.00 10.66
CA GLN A 353 -8.80 -11.13 10.71
C GLN A 353 -8.33 -12.58 10.50
N ASP A 354 -9.06 -13.56 11.05
CA ASP A 354 -8.85 -14.97 10.78
C ASP A 354 -9.63 -15.34 9.52
N SER A 355 -8.93 -15.84 8.49
CA SER A 355 -9.56 -16.35 7.26
C SER A 355 -10.59 -17.43 7.66
N GLY A 356 -11.89 -17.19 7.42
CA GLY A 356 -12.95 -18.13 7.77
C GLY A 356 -12.63 -19.57 7.32
N GLU A 357 -13.33 -20.56 7.89
CA GLU A 357 -13.11 -21.98 7.60
C GLU A 357 -13.44 -22.28 6.13
N LEU A 358 -12.41 -22.19 5.28
CA LEU A 358 -12.46 -22.67 3.90
C LEU A 358 -12.26 -24.19 3.93
N ASP A 359 -13.12 -24.96 3.25
CA ASP A 359 -12.93 -26.41 3.15
C ASP A 359 -11.69 -26.74 2.30
N PRO A 360 -10.62 -27.30 2.91
CA PRO A 360 -9.38 -27.58 2.21
C PRO A 360 -9.53 -28.56 1.04
N SER A 361 -10.57 -29.41 1.07
CA SER A 361 -10.80 -30.47 0.10
C SER A 361 -11.43 -29.98 -1.20
N GLN A 362 -12.14 -28.85 -1.16
CA GLN A 362 -12.80 -28.24 -2.32
C GLN A 362 -11.81 -27.54 -3.26
N THR A 363 -12.21 -27.41 -4.51
CA THR A 363 -11.53 -26.51 -5.46
C THR A 363 -12.01 -25.07 -5.26
N VAL A 364 -11.18 -24.10 -5.69
CA VAL A 364 -11.50 -22.68 -5.62
C VAL A 364 -12.84 -22.35 -6.28
N ILE A 365 -13.12 -22.95 -7.45
CA ILE A 365 -14.37 -22.70 -8.19
C ILE A 365 -15.58 -23.34 -7.52
N GLU A 366 -15.45 -24.53 -6.94
CA GLU A 366 -16.53 -25.19 -6.20
C GLU A 366 -16.91 -24.36 -4.99
N SER A 367 -15.95 -23.93 -4.17
CA SER A 367 -16.21 -23.13 -2.98
C SER A 367 -16.88 -21.79 -3.29
N ALA A 368 -16.55 -21.15 -4.41
CA ALA A 368 -17.19 -19.91 -4.83
C ALA A 368 -18.64 -20.16 -5.33
N LYS A 369 -18.87 -21.26 -6.08
CA LYS A 369 -20.20 -21.63 -6.59
C LYS A 369 -21.17 -22.04 -5.48
N ASP A 370 -20.67 -22.62 -4.38
CA ASP A 370 -21.50 -22.98 -3.23
C ASP A 370 -22.14 -21.74 -2.58
N ILE A 371 -21.52 -20.58 -2.70
CA ILE A 371 -22.07 -19.30 -2.21
C ILE A 371 -23.02 -18.70 -3.25
N ALA A 372 -22.57 -18.56 -4.49
CA ALA A 372 -23.39 -18.08 -5.60
C ALA A 372 -22.81 -18.50 -6.95
N GLU A 373 -23.60 -19.14 -7.80
CA GLU A 373 -23.19 -19.50 -9.16
C GLU A 373 -23.09 -18.25 -10.05
N TYR A 374 -23.97 -17.26 -9.80
CA TYR A 374 -24.04 -16.00 -10.51
C TYR A 374 -24.13 -14.83 -9.53
N VAL A 375 -23.36 -13.79 -9.79
CA VAL A 375 -23.33 -12.56 -9.01
C VAL A 375 -23.94 -11.44 -9.83
N GLN A 376 -24.88 -10.70 -9.26
CA GLN A 376 -25.44 -9.52 -9.90
C GLN A 376 -24.46 -8.35 -9.74
N THR A 377 -24.18 -7.64 -10.81
CA THR A 377 -23.38 -6.41 -10.84
C THR A 377 -24.16 -5.32 -11.56
N ARG A 378 -23.72 -4.05 -11.50
CA ARG A 378 -24.37 -2.94 -12.22
C ARG A 378 -24.44 -3.19 -13.72
N ASP A 379 -23.42 -3.83 -14.28
CA ASP A 379 -23.32 -4.15 -15.71
C ASP A 379 -24.07 -5.42 -16.13
N GLY A 380 -24.73 -6.11 -15.18
CA GLY A 380 -25.45 -7.34 -15.42
C GLY A 380 -25.02 -8.49 -14.54
N THR A 381 -25.36 -9.71 -14.92
CA THR A 381 -25.05 -10.92 -14.14
C THR A 381 -23.74 -11.54 -14.64
N ILE A 382 -22.79 -11.78 -13.75
CA ILE A 382 -21.52 -12.46 -14.04
C ILE A 382 -21.45 -13.79 -13.30
N SER A 383 -20.75 -14.78 -13.87
CA SER A 383 -20.54 -16.08 -13.22
C SER A 383 -19.50 -15.99 -12.11
N ALA A 384 -19.55 -16.95 -11.15
CA ALA A 384 -18.52 -17.10 -10.12
C ALA A 384 -17.11 -17.22 -10.71
N SER A 385 -16.94 -17.95 -11.82
CA SER A 385 -15.66 -18.06 -12.54
C SER A 385 -15.13 -16.71 -12.99
N LYS A 386 -16.00 -15.83 -13.51
CA LYS A 386 -15.61 -14.48 -13.94
C LYS A 386 -15.24 -13.59 -12.76
N MET A 387 -15.94 -13.76 -11.62
CA MET A 387 -15.61 -13.04 -10.39
C MET A 387 -14.26 -13.51 -9.82
N LEU A 388 -13.98 -14.81 -9.89
CA LEU A 388 -12.68 -15.38 -9.52
C LEU A 388 -11.53 -14.83 -10.40
N GLU A 389 -11.74 -14.69 -11.72
CA GLU A 389 -10.76 -14.05 -12.61
C GLU A 389 -10.47 -12.61 -12.20
N ARG A 390 -11.50 -11.85 -11.79
CA ARG A 390 -11.36 -10.48 -11.28
C ARG A 390 -10.53 -10.41 -10.00
N PHE A 391 -10.53 -11.48 -9.21
CA PHE A 391 -9.71 -11.62 -8.01
C PHE A 391 -8.43 -12.43 -8.26
N LEU A 392 -7.91 -12.42 -9.49
CA LEU A 392 -6.64 -13.02 -9.89
C LEU A 392 -6.58 -14.56 -9.68
N PHE A 393 -7.73 -15.24 -9.73
CA PHE A 393 -7.80 -16.70 -9.83
C PHE A 393 -8.07 -17.09 -11.28
N GLU A 394 -7.02 -17.13 -12.09
CA GLU A 394 -7.16 -17.36 -13.53
C GLU A 394 -7.05 -18.83 -13.91
N GLY A 395 -7.75 -19.24 -14.97
CA GLY A 395 -7.60 -20.50 -15.66
C GLY A 395 -7.50 -21.73 -14.74
N ALA A 396 -6.37 -22.42 -14.79
CA ALA A 396 -6.12 -23.65 -14.03
C ALA A 396 -6.15 -23.45 -12.50
N MET A 397 -5.89 -22.24 -12.02
CA MET A 397 -5.88 -21.93 -10.59
C MET A 397 -7.29 -22.09 -9.96
N GLN A 398 -8.36 -21.84 -10.72
CA GLN A 398 -9.74 -22.05 -10.25
C GLN A 398 -10.05 -23.52 -9.90
N TYR A 399 -9.34 -24.46 -10.54
CA TYR A 399 -9.51 -25.91 -10.31
C TYR A 399 -8.49 -26.46 -9.31
N THR A 400 -7.66 -25.61 -8.71
CA THR A 400 -6.71 -26.01 -7.67
C THR A 400 -7.48 -26.18 -6.34
N LYS A 401 -7.09 -27.18 -5.56
CA LYS A 401 -7.65 -27.39 -4.22
C LYS A 401 -7.18 -26.30 -3.26
N ILE A 402 -8.07 -25.89 -2.35
CA ILE A 402 -7.82 -24.84 -1.36
C ILE A 402 -6.62 -25.17 -0.45
N GLU A 403 -6.40 -26.45 -0.14
CA GLU A 403 -5.22 -26.89 0.64
C GLU A 403 -3.87 -26.51 0.04
N LYS A 404 -3.81 -26.36 -1.32
CA LYS A 404 -2.59 -26.01 -2.06
C LYS A 404 -2.36 -24.51 -2.22
N LEU A 405 -3.32 -23.69 -1.81
CA LEU A 405 -3.20 -22.24 -1.87
C LEU A 405 -2.24 -21.72 -0.79
N SER A 406 -1.49 -20.68 -1.12
CA SER A 406 -0.72 -19.90 -0.16
C SER A 406 -1.65 -19.16 0.84
N GLY A 407 -1.10 -18.68 1.97
CA GLY A 407 -1.86 -17.92 2.95
C GLY A 407 -2.58 -16.71 2.35
N GLY A 408 -1.87 -15.90 1.57
CA GLY A 408 -2.44 -14.72 0.89
C GLY A 408 -3.50 -15.09 -0.16
N GLU A 409 -3.32 -16.19 -0.91
CA GLU A 409 -4.33 -16.67 -1.85
C GLU A 409 -5.59 -17.14 -1.13
N ARG A 410 -5.46 -17.85 0.01
CA ARG A 410 -6.60 -18.23 0.84
C ARG A 410 -7.34 -17.01 1.40
N ARG A 411 -6.60 -16.02 1.86
CA ARG A 411 -7.20 -14.79 2.39
C ARG A 411 -7.94 -14.00 1.30
N ARG A 412 -7.38 -13.93 0.09
CA ARG A 412 -8.03 -13.35 -1.09
C ARG A 412 -9.32 -14.11 -1.48
N LEU A 413 -9.32 -15.44 -1.40
CA LEU A 413 -10.52 -16.25 -1.62
C LEU A 413 -11.58 -15.99 -0.56
N ALA A 414 -11.22 -15.89 0.71
CA ALA A 414 -12.14 -15.60 1.81
C ALA A 414 -12.78 -14.19 1.64
N LEU A 415 -12.00 -13.20 1.21
CA LEU A 415 -12.52 -11.88 0.86
C LEU A 415 -13.55 -11.99 -0.27
N LEU A 416 -13.19 -12.68 -1.35
CA LEU A 416 -14.09 -12.90 -2.48
C LEU A 416 -15.40 -13.57 -2.05
N HIS A 417 -15.37 -14.57 -1.16
CA HIS A 417 -16.56 -15.23 -0.61
C HIS A 417 -17.49 -14.22 0.09
N THR A 418 -16.91 -13.31 0.89
CA THR A 418 -17.67 -12.25 1.55
C THR A 418 -18.36 -11.35 0.52
N LEU A 419 -17.66 -10.97 -0.55
CA LEU A 419 -18.20 -10.07 -1.58
C LEU A 419 -19.24 -10.75 -2.51
N ILE A 420 -19.03 -12.01 -2.88
CA ILE A 420 -19.97 -12.79 -3.72
C ILE A 420 -21.31 -12.97 -3.02
N SER A 421 -21.35 -12.99 -1.69
CA SER A 421 -22.58 -13.11 -0.92
C SER A 421 -23.54 -11.93 -1.12
N ALA A 422 -23.12 -10.88 -1.84
CA ALA A 422 -23.87 -9.65 -2.12
C ALA A 422 -24.45 -9.01 -0.84
N PRO A 423 -23.60 -8.62 0.12
CA PRO A 423 -24.04 -7.94 1.35
C PRO A 423 -24.50 -6.50 1.02
N ASN A 424 -25.24 -5.87 1.96
CA ASN A 424 -25.53 -4.45 1.93
C ASN A 424 -24.90 -3.68 3.09
N ILE A 425 -24.27 -4.42 4.01
CA ILE A 425 -23.39 -3.90 5.05
C ILE A 425 -22.12 -4.73 4.98
N LEU A 426 -20.98 -4.10 4.81
CA LEU A 426 -19.69 -4.78 4.73
C LEU A 426 -18.83 -4.38 5.93
N ILE A 427 -18.43 -5.37 6.72
CA ILE A 427 -17.54 -5.18 7.87
C ILE A 427 -16.20 -5.84 7.54
N LEU A 428 -15.13 -5.06 7.56
CA LEU A 428 -13.78 -5.48 7.23
C LEU A 428 -12.86 -5.28 8.44
N ASP A 429 -12.36 -6.38 9.00
CA ASP A 429 -11.42 -6.35 10.14
C ASP A 429 -10.00 -6.60 9.64
N GLU A 430 -9.18 -5.55 9.56
CA GLU A 430 -7.82 -5.52 9.03
C GLU A 430 -7.71 -6.17 7.63
N PRO A 431 -8.47 -5.69 6.64
CA PRO A 431 -8.44 -6.28 5.30
C PRO A 431 -7.10 -6.10 4.59
N THR A 432 -6.33 -5.09 5.00
CA THR A 432 -5.04 -4.75 4.40
C THR A 432 -3.91 -5.68 4.82
N ASN A 433 -4.06 -6.41 5.93
CA ASN A 433 -3.08 -7.39 6.35
C ASN A 433 -3.09 -8.61 5.42
N ASP A 434 -1.91 -9.04 5.00
CA ASP A 434 -1.68 -10.23 4.14
C ASP A 434 -2.29 -10.18 2.71
N LEU A 435 -2.95 -9.07 2.32
CA LEU A 435 -3.36 -8.83 0.94
C LEU A 435 -2.27 -8.06 0.20
N ASP A 436 -1.96 -8.47 -1.03
CA ASP A 436 -1.04 -7.71 -1.87
C ASP A 436 -1.68 -6.41 -2.42
N ILE A 437 -0.83 -5.48 -2.82
CA ILE A 437 -1.24 -4.15 -3.29
C ILE A 437 -2.25 -4.24 -4.46
N THR A 438 -2.09 -5.21 -5.35
CA THR A 438 -3.01 -5.43 -6.49
C THR A 438 -4.38 -5.86 -6.00
N THR A 439 -4.44 -6.80 -5.04
CA THR A 439 -5.70 -7.23 -4.43
C THR A 439 -6.37 -6.10 -3.64
N LEU A 440 -5.58 -5.27 -2.96
CA LEU A 440 -6.09 -4.07 -2.27
C LEU A 440 -6.72 -3.08 -3.25
N SER A 441 -6.09 -2.83 -4.39
CA SER A 441 -6.67 -1.96 -5.43
C SER A 441 -7.99 -2.52 -5.96
N ILE A 442 -8.09 -3.84 -6.18
CA ILE A 442 -9.35 -4.50 -6.59
C ILE A 442 -10.44 -4.33 -5.52
N LEU A 443 -10.09 -4.45 -4.24
CA LEU A 443 -11.02 -4.22 -3.13
C LEU A 443 -11.49 -2.76 -3.10
N GLU A 444 -10.58 -1.81 -3.24
CA GLU A 444 -10.88 -0.38 -3.27
C GLU A 444 -11.84 -0.04 -4.41
N ASP A 445 -11.58 -0.53 -5.63
CA ASP A 445 -12.44 -0.33 -6.79
C ASP A 445 -13.84 -0.95 -6.58
N TYR A 446 -13.91 -2.12 -5.93
CA TYR A 446 -15.18 -2.71 -5.52
C TYR A 446 -15.92 -1.82 -4.51
N LEU A 447 -15.21 -1.28 -3.51
CA LEU A 447 -15.80 -0.41 -2.50
C LEU A 447 -16.25 0.93 -3.08
N ASP A 448 -15.57 1.48 -4.07
CA ASP A 448 -15.99 2.71 -4.77
C ASP A 448 -17.37 2.54 -5.42
N GLY A 449 -17.63 1.36 -5.98
CA GLY A 449 -18.92 1.00 -6.56
C GLY A 449 -19.98 0.52 -5.56
N PHE A 450 -19.65 0.35 -4.28
CA PHE A 450 -20.54 -0.28 -3.29
C PHE A 450 -21.57 0.71 -2.72
N ASP A 451 -22.88 0.43 -2.91
CA ASP A 451 -24.01 1.30 -2.47
C ASP A 451 -24.50 0.99 -1.04
N GLY A 452 -23.70 0.32 -0.23
CA GLY A 452 -24.04 -0.07 1.14
C GLY A 452 -23.20 0.63 2.20
N VAL A 453 -23.38 0.22 3.45
CA VAL A 453 -22.56 0.68 4.58
C VAL A 453 -21.26 -0.11 4.61
N VAL A 454 -20.14 0.60 4.77
CA VAL A 454 -18.81 0.00 4.97
C VAL A 454 -18.29 0.37 6.35
N ILE A 455 -17.88 -0.62 7.11
CA ILE A 455 -17.21 -0.44 8.40
C ILE A 455 -15.87 -1.17 8.30
N THR A 456 -14.77 -0.47 8.41
CA THR A 456 -13.45 -1.07 8.28
C THR A 456 -12.53 -0.70 9.43
N VAL A 457 -11.83 -1.68 9.99
CA VAL A 457 -10.67 -1.47 10.84
C VAL A 457 -9.45 -1.61 9.96
N SER A 458 -8.61 -0.60 9.88
CA SER A 458 -7.35 -0.67 9.14
C SER A 458 -6.31 0.27 9.73
N HIS A 459 -5.05 -0.09 9.53
CA HIS A 459 -3.89 0.76 9.80
C HIS A 459 -3.29 1.34 8.51
N ASP A 460 -3.78 0.95 7.34
CA ASP A 460 -3.39 1.52 6.04
C ASP A 460 -4.07 2.88 5.82
N ARG A 461 -3.27 3.93 5.85
CA ARG A 461 -3.72 5.33 5.72
C ARG A 461 -4.29 5.62 4.34
N TYR A 462 -3.67 5.11 3.27
CA TYR A 462 -4.17 5.25 1.91
C TYR A 462 -5.54 4.61 1.73
N PHE A 463 -5.70 3.39 2.27
CA PHE A 463 -6.97 2.69 2.24
C PHE A 463 -8.07 3.47 2.97
N LEU A 464 -7.76 3.99 4.17
CA LEU A 464 -8.71 4.78 4.95
C LEU A 464 -9.08 6.10 4.27
N ASP A 465 -8.11 6.81 3.67
CA ASP A 465 -8.39 8.05 2.93
C ASP A 465 -9.27 7.82 1.70
N ARG A 466 -9.09 6.71 1.00
CA ARG A 466 -9.89 6.38 -0.18
C ARG A 466 -11.29 5.90 0.17
N VAL A 467 -11.41 5.07 1.21
CA VAL A 467 -12.65 4.33 1.49
C VAL A 467 -13.53 5.04 2.52
N ALA A 468 -12.96 5.66 3.55
CA ALA A 468 -13.71 6.19 4.68
C ALA A 468 -14.16 7.65 4.45
N ASN A 469 -15.40 7.97 4.86
CA ASN A 469 -15.90 9.33 4.95
C ASN A 469 -16.11 9.79 6.42
N ARG A 470 -15.84 8.89 7.37
CA ARG A 470 -15.81 9.14 8.82
C ARG A 470 -14.79 8.24 9.48
N ILE A 471 -14.15 8.77 10.52
CA ILE A 471 -13.20 8.03 11.35
C ILE A 471 -13.74 7.90 12.77
N PHE A 472 -13.76 6.67 13.29
CA PHE A 472 -13.99 6.38 14.70
C PHE A 472 -12.63 6.14 15.36
N SER A 473 -12.20 7.08 16.20
CA SER A 473 -10.94 7.00 16.93
C SER A 473 -11.17 6.50 18.35
N PHE A 474 -10.47 5.43 18.72
CA PHE A 474 -10.48 4.90 20.09
C PHE A 474 -9.45 5.65 20.93
N GLU A 475 -9.93 6.51 21.82
CA GLU A 475 -9.12 7.37 22.68
C GLU A 475 -9.60 7.24 24.14
N ASP A 476 -8.71 6.78 25.01
CA ASP A 476 -8.93 6.71 26.49
C ASP A 476 -10.27 6.11 26.92
N GLY A 477 -10.69 5.02 26.29
CA GLY A 477 -11.95 4.32 26.61
C GLY A 477 -13.20 5.00 26.05
N GLN A 478 -13.05 5.97 25.14
CA GLN A 478 -14.13 6.61 24.38
C GLN A 478 -13.91 6.43 22.89
N ILE A 479 -14.99 6.50 22.13
CA ILE A 479 -14.96 6.49 20.67
C ILE A 479 -15.32 7.89 20.18
N LYS A 480 -14.35 8.61 19.63
CA LYS A 480 -14.57 9.93 19.04
C LYS A 480 -14.83 9.78 17.54
N ILE A 481 -15.72 10.62 17.02
CA ILE A 481 -16.15 10.60 15.62
C ILE A 481 -15.60 11.83 14.92
N TYR A 482 -14.88 11.61 13.82
CA TYR A 482 -14.34 12.65 12.96
C TYR A 482 -14.95 12.52 11.56
N GLU A 483 -15.38 13.63 10.98
CA GLU A 483 -15.88 13.69 9.60
C GLU A 483 -14.68 13.83 8.65
N GLY A 484 -14.67 13.03 7.58
CA GLY A 484 -13.61 12.98 6.57
C GLY A 484 -12.80 11.69 6.59
N GLY A 485 -11.73 11.63 5.78
CA GLY A 485 -10.77 10.54 5.71
C GLY A 485 -9.73 10.58 6.83
N TYR A 486 -8.66 9.79 6.66
CA TYR A 486 -7.57 9.73 7.62
C TYR A 486 -6.76 11.04 7.65
N SER A 487 -6.54 11.67 6.51
CA SER A 487 -5.85 12.97 6.41
C SER A 487 -6.62 14.08 7.14
N ASP A 488 -7.96 14.14 6.97
CA ASP A 488 -8.81 15.08 7.69
C ASP A 488 -8.80 14.84 9.21
N TYR A 489 -8.69 13.57 9.63
CA TYR A 489 -8.54 13.20 11.04
C TYR A 489 -7.23 13.75 11.62
N LEU A 490 -6.10 13.60 10.92
CA LEU A 490 -4.81 14.11 11.37
C LEU A 490 -4.82 15.63 11.58
N GLU A 491 -5.38 16.39 10.66
CA GLU A 491 -5.49 17.85 10.77
C GLU A 491 -6.32 18.28 12.01
N LYS A 492 -7.35 17.50 12.36
CA LYS A 492 -8.22 17.80 13.49
C LYS A 492 -7.72 17.26 14.83
N ALA A 493 -6.91 16.21 14.82
CA ALA A 493 -6.36 15.56 16.00
C ALA A 493 -5.07 16.22 16.52
N GLU A 494 -4.40 17.04 15.73
CA GLU A 494 -3.12 17.69 16.03
C GLU A 494 -3.12 18.96 16.91
N PRO A 495 -4.11 19.35 17.72
CA PRO A 495 -3.84 20.38 18.74
C PRO A 495 -3.47 19.82 20.12
N GLN A 496 -3.15 18.57 20.30
CA GLN A 496 -2.85 18.02 21.66
C GLN A 496 -1.38 17.67 21.94
N PHE A 497 -0.44 18.00 21.05
CA PHE A 497 0.98 18.00 21.41
C PHE A 497 1.43 19.42 21.83
N GLU A 498 0.77 20.02 22.84
CA GLU A 498 1.41 21.09 23.61
C GLU A 498 2.55 20.50 24.45
N GLU A 499 3.74 21.00 24.16
CA GLU A 499 4.99 20.87 24.86
C GLU A 499 4.86 20.54 26.35
N VAL A 500 5.39 19.39 26.76
CA VAL A 500 5.84 19.20 28.15
C VAL A 500 7.01 20.15 28.36
N LYS A 501 6.73 21.35 28.83
CA LYS A 501 7.73 22.30 29.31
C LYS A 501 8.43 21.69 30.52
N THR A 502 9.65 21.21 30.32
CA THR A 502 10.59 21.02 31.40
C THR A 502 10.82 22.35 32.10
N GLU A 503 10.34 22.45 33.34
CA GLU A 503 10.66 23.55 34.23
C GLU A 503 12.19 23.64 34.44
N LYS A 504 12.81 24.63 33.81
CA LYS A 504 14.11 25.14 34.21
C LYS A 504 13.90 26.35 35.12
N LYS A 505 14.38 26.19 36.35
CA LYS A 505 14.44 27.21 37.38
C LYS A 505 15.03 28.52 36.84
N GLU A 506 14.31 29.60 37.15
CA GLU A 506 14.71 30.98 36.97
C GLU A 506 15.99 31.33 37.74
N SER A 507 16.87 32.06 37.08
CA SER A 507 17.76 33.01 37.74
C SER A 507 17.71 34.35 37.03
N ASP A 508 17.43 35.37 37.84
CA ASP A 508 17.24 36.79 37.51
C ASP A 508 18.26 37.43 36.58
N ALA A 509 17.78 38.19 35.59
CA ALA A 509 18.37 39.45 35.21
C ALA A 509 17.33 40.34 34.44
N LYS A 510 17.10 41.51 34.99
CA LYS A 510 16.21 42.56 34.53
C LYS A 510 16.61 43.19 33.19
N LYS A 511 15.57 43.80 32.53
CA LYS A 511 15.53 44.82 31.47
C LYS A 511 15.51 44.25 30.02
N ASP A 512 14.51 44.52 29.20
CA ASP A 512 13.89 45.79 28.80
C ASP A 512 12.54 45.54 28.11
N TRP A 513 11.59 46.39 28.45
CA TRP A 513 10.25 46.45 27.89
C TRP A 513 10.23 47.33 26.66
N LYS A 514 10.05 46.73 25.46
CA LYS A 514 9.37 47.40 24.32
C LYS A 514 8.96 46.36 23.26
N ALA A 515 7.63 46.22 23.13
CA ALA A 515 6.87 45.95 21.91
C ALA A 515 7.41 44.95 20.86
N ASN A 516 6.82 43.78 20.75
CA ASN A 516 6.65 43.15 19.43
C ASN A 516 5.15 42.82 19.25
N LYS A 517 4.44 43.70 18.55
CA LYS A 517 3.22 43.37 17.85
C LYS A 517 3.64 42.43 16.71
N ALA A 518 2.98 41.27 16.59
CA ALA A 518 3.11 40.40 15.42
C ALA A 518 2.92 41.23 14.14
N PRO A 519 3.76 41.07 13.11
CA PRO A 519 3.58 41.76 11.86
C PRO A 519 2.26 41.31 11.24
N LYS A 520 1.35 42.25 10.96
CA LYS A 520 0.15 41.97 10.16
C LYS A 520 0.66 41.51 8.79
N LEU A 521 0.31 40.29 8.41
CA LEU A 521 0.50 39.79 7.05
C LEU A 521 -0.14 40.79 6.09
N LYS A 522 0.66 41.33 5.15
CA LYS A 522 0.20 42.18 4.07
C LYS A 522 1.00 41.78 2.83
N PHE A 523 0.36 41.88 1.68
CA PHE A 523 1.08 41.74 0.42
C PHE A 523 2.29 42.73 0.36
N THR A 524 3.38 42.27 -0.16
CA THR A 524 4.42 43.19 -0.65
C THR A 524 3.89 43.89 -1.90
N TYR A 525 4.44 45.05 -2.24
CA TYR A 525 4.03 45.80 -3.43
C TYR A 525 4.17 44.99 -4.72
N ALA A 526 5.19 44.14 -4.79
CA ALA A 526 5.42 43.25 -5.92
C ALA A 526 4.35 42.14 -6.02
N GLU A 527 4.01 41.51 -4.89
CA GLU A 527 2.99 40.48 -4.83
C GLU A 527 1.58 41.02 -5.14
N GLN A 528 1.27 42.23 -4.70
CA GLN A 528 -0.01 42.86 -4.99
C GLN A 528 -0.17 43.14 -6.49
N LYS A 529 0.89 43.65 -7.13
CA LYS A 529 0.89 43.91 -8.56
C LYS A 529 0.83 42.62 -9.39
N GLU A 530 1.52 41.58 -8.93
CA GLU A 530 1.50 40.26 -9.55
C GLU A 530 0.10 39.62 -9.42
N PHE A 531 -0.53 39.73 -8.27
CA PHE A 531 -1.90 39.22 -8.03
C PHE A 531 -2.96 39.92 -8.93
N GLU A 532 -2.76 41.19 -9.27
CA GLU A 532 -3.66 41.94 -10.16
C GLU A 532 -3.51 41.52 -11.65
N THR A 533 -2.36 40.98 -12.06
CA THR A 533 -2.07 40.69 -13.49
C THR A 533 -1.98 39.21 -13.81
N ILE A 534 -1.90 38.33 -12.79
CA ILE A 534 -1.62 36.89 -12.99
C ILE A 534 -2.74 36.17 -13.73
N ASP A 535 -4.01 36.53 -13.52
CA ASP A 535 -5.15 35.96 -14.22
C ASP A 535 -5.10 36.27 -15.73
N GLU A 536 -4.75 37.51 -16.09
CA GLU A 536 -4.59 37.89 -17.48
C GLU A 536 -3.38 37.22 -18.16
N ASP A 537 -2.31 36.98 -17.39
CA ASP A 537 -1.12 36.29 -17.88
C ASP A 537 -1.41 34.82 -18.16
N ILE A 538 -2.11 34.14 -17.26
CA ILE A 538 -2.56 32.74 -17.43
C ILE A 538 -3.49 32.60 -18.65
N GLU A 539 -4.42 33.55 -18.84
CA GLU A 539 -5.33 33.54 -19.98
C GLU A 539 -4.57 33.70 -21.31
N LYS A 540 -3.58 34.59 -21.36
CA LYS A 540 -2.72 34.81 -22.56
C LYS A 540 -1.87 33.57 -22.88
N LEU A 541 -1.35 32.88 -21.88
CA LEU A 541 -0.56 31.65 -22.07
C LEU A 541 -1.44 30.52 -22.61
N ASN A 542 -2.65 30.35 -22.08
CA ASN A 542 -3.61 29.37 -22.58
C ASN A 542 -4.00 29.65 -24.04
N GLU A 543 -4.28 30.92 -24.41
CA GLU A 543 -4.55 31.27 -25.80
C GLU A 543 -3.36 31.03 -26.73
N ALA A 544 -2.13 31.23 -26.24
CA ALA A 544 -0.93 30.97 -27.04
C ALA A 544 -0.71 29.47 -27.26
N ILE A 545 -0.96 28.63 -26.24
CA ILE A 545 -0.90 27.16 -26.33
C ILE A 545 -1.96 26.64 -27.32
N GLU A 546 -3.21 27.14 -27.25
CA GLU A 546 -4.27 26.74 -28.20
C GLU A 546 -3.91 27.10 -29.66
N LYS A 547 -3.29 28.25 -29.89
CA LYS A 547 -2.82 28.66 -31.23
C LYS A 547 -1.71 27.74 -31.73
N LEU A 548 -0.77 27.38 -30.86
CA LEU A 548 0.30 26.45 -31.20
C LEU A 548 -0.25 25.04 -31.49
N ASP A 549 -1.24 24.58 -30.72
CA ASP A 549 -1.89 23.29 -30.99
C ASP A 549 -2.58 23.26 -32.36
N ALA A 550 -3.23 24.35 -32.77
CA ALA A 550 -3.80 24.47 -34.11
C ALA A 550 -2.70 24.45 -35.20
N GLU A 551 -1.56 25.15 -34.96
CA GLU A 551 -0.43 25.16 -35.90
C GLU A 551 0.27 23.78 -35.98
N ILE A 552 0.38 23.06 -34.87
CA ILE A 552 0.89 21.69 -34.80
C ILE A 552 0.01 20.75 -35.61
N ALA A 553 -1.32 20.87 -35.47
CA ALA A 553 -2.28 20.08 -36.22
C ALA A 553 -2.20 20.33 -37.74
N GLU A 554 -2.01 21.58 -38.17
CA GLU A 554 -1.85 21.94 -39.58
C GLU A 554 -0.52 21.48 -40.19
N ASN A 555 0.55 21.43 -39.37
CA ASN A 555 1.89 21.08 -39.82
C ASN A 555 2.31 19.64 -39.51
N ALA A 556 1.38 18.77 -39.11
CA ALA A 556 1.61 17.38 -38.69
C ALA A 556 2.39 16.50 -39.70
N SER A 557 2.47 16.91 -40.96
CA SER A 557 3.23 16.22 -42.02
C SER A 557 4.64 16.76 -42.28
N ARG A 558 5.07 17.83 -41.59
CA ARG A 558 6.37 18.51 -41.79
C ARG A 558 7.28 18.34 -40.59
N TYR A 559 8.03 17.25 -40.53
CA TYR A 559 8.89 16.83 -39.40
C TYR A 559 9.86 17.90 -38.85
N GLY A 560 10.40 18.78 -39.69
CA GLY A 560 11.34 19.82 -39.24
C GLY A 560 10.68 20.96 -38.43
N LYS A 561 9.49 21.39 -38.87
CA LYS A 561 8.72 22.44 -38.19
C LYS A 561 8.00 21.92 -36.95
N LEU A 562 7.61 20.66 -36.95
CA LEU A 562 6.90 20.02 -35.85
C LEU A 562 7.76 20.00 -34.56
N GLY A 563 9.06 19.73 -34.68
CA GLY A 563 9.99 19.73 -33.55
C GLY A 563 10.19 21.12 -32.92
N GLU A 564 10.21 22.18 -33.76
CA GLU A 564 10.34 23.55 -33.27
C GLU A 564 9.05 24.01 -32.56
N LEU A 565 7.88 23.70 -33.09
CA LEU A 565 6.58 24.06 -32.51
C LEU A 565 6.32 23.27 -31.19
N MET A 566 6.73 22.00 -31.11
CA MET A 566 6.62 21.22 -29.87
C MET A 566 7.55 21.75 -28.77
N ALA A 567 8.78 22.15 -29.10
CA ALA A 567 9.70 22.76 -28.13
C ALA A 567 9.25 24.16 -27.66
N GLU A 568 8.51 24.88 -28.51
CA GLU A 568 7.91 26.15 -28.15
C GLU A 568 6.69 25.98 -27.26
N LYS A 569 5.87 24.96 -27.53
CA LYS A 569 4.74 24.58 -26.69
C LYS A 569 5.21 24.14 -25.29
N GLU A 570 6.22 23.27 -25.19
CA GLU A 570 6.77 22.80 -23.91
C GLU A 570 7.24 23.97 -23.03
N LYS A 571 7.86 24.99 -23.61
CA LYS A 571 8.25 26.20 -22.87
C LYS A 571 7.07 27.01 -22.34
N LEU A 572 6.02 27.14 -23.14
CA LEU A 572 4.82 27.87 -22.70
C LEU A 572 4.02 27.07 -21.65
N GLU A 573 4.05 25.73 -21.72
CA GLU A 573 3.45 24.86 -20.70
C GLU A 573 4.23 24.96 -19.37
N GLU A 574 5.57 24.98 -19.38
CA GLU A 574 6.39 25.22 -18.19
C GLU A 574 6.13 26.61 -17.57
N GLU A 575 5.95 27.63 -18.43
CA GLU A 575 5.67 28.99 -17.97
C GLU A 575 4.24 29.12 -17.39
N LEU A 576 3.29 28.38 -17.94
CA LEU A 576 1.92 28.29 -17.44
C LEU A 576 1.89 27.61 -16.07
N GLU A 577 2.54 26.46 -15.91
CA GLU A 577 2.63 25.72 -14.64
C GLU A 577 3.24 26.60 -13.52
N TYR A 578 4.31 27.30 -13.82
CA TYR A 578 4.91 28.26 -12.86
C TYR A 578 3.93 29.38 -12.47
N LYS A 579 3.17 29.93 -13.42
CA LYS A 579 2.19 30.99 -13.14
C LYS A 579 0.97 30.46 -12.36
N GLU A 580 0.53 29.23 -12.59
CA GLU A 580 -0.55 28.59 -11.84
C GLU A 580 -0.16 28.30 -10.39
N GLU A 581 1.05 27.78 -10.14
CA GLU A 581 1.59 27.62 -8.79
C GLU A 581 1.69 28.95 -8.04
N ARG A 582 2.12 30.00 -8.75
CA ARG A 582 2.26 31.33 -8.19
C ARG A 582 0.89 31.96 -7.88
N TRP A 583 -0.09 31.75 -8.72
CA TRP A 583 -1.47 32.17 -8.51
C TRP A 583 -2.09 31.50 -7.26
N LEU A 584 -1.86 30.21 -7.07
CA LEU A 584 -2.32 29.45 -5.91
C LEU A 584 -1.74 30.04 -4.62
N TYR A 585 -0.43 30.28 -4.60
CA TYR A 585 0.25 30.91 -3.46
C TYR A 585 -0.30 32.30 -3.12
N LEU A 586 -0.52 33.14 -4.13
CA LEU A 586 -1.02 34.52 -3.94
C LEU A 586 -2.49 34.51 -3.47
N THR A 587 -3.28 33.55 -3.93
CA THR A 587 -4.67 33.36 -3.50
C THR A 587 -4.74 32.92 -2.05
N GLU A 588 -3.94 31.95 -1.63
CA GLU A 588 -3.85 31.55 -0.21
C GLU A 588 -3.37 32.70 0.68
N LEU A 589 -2.40 33.48 0.22
CA LEU A 589 -1.90 34.64 0.97
C LEU A 589 -3.00 35.70 1.11
N ASN A 590 -3.81 35.94 0.08
CA ASN A 590 -4.93 36.85 0.11
C ASN A 590 -6.03 36.39 1.10
N GLU A 591 -6.33 35.11 1.13
CA GLU A 591 -7.27 34.53 2.08
C GLU A 591 -6.78 34.68 3.53
N LYS A 592 -5.49 34.41 3.79
CA LYS A 592 -4.88 34.60 5.11
C LYS A 592 -4.88 36.07 5.56
N ILE A 593 -4.67 37.01 4.65
CA ILE A 593 -4.75 38.46 4.91
C ILE A 593 -6.20 38.87 5.25
N ASN A 594 -7.18 38.35 4.51
CA ASN A 594 -8.60 38.63 4.72
C ASN A 594 -9.16 37.96 5.97
N ALA A 595 -8.68 36.76 6.34
CA ALA A 595 -9.04 36.06 7.56
C ALA A 595 -8.44 36.69 8.83
N GLY A 596 -7.24 37.30 8.75
CA GLY A 596 -6.58 38.01 9.87
C GLY A 596 -7.06 39.45 10.10
N GLY A 597 -8.01 39.94 9.33
CA GLY A 597 -8.58 41.29 9.38
C GLY A 597 -9.94 41.44 10.12
N LYS A 598 -10.45 40.34 10.71
CA LYS A 598 -11.68 40.36 11.54
C LYS A 598 -11.36 40.27 13.01
#